data_f84b61e49afa1df707f5989de66a71f6
#
_entry.id   f84b61e49afa1df707f5989de66a71f6
#
_cell.length_a   1.000
_cell.length_b   1.000
_cell.length_c   1.000
_cell.angle_alpha   90.00
_cell.angle_beta   90.00
_cell.angle_gamma   90.00
#
_symmetry.space_group_name_H-M   'P 1'
#
loop_
_entity.id
_entity.type
_entity.pdbx_description
1 polymer ?
#
loop_
_entity_poly.entity_id
_entity_poly.type
_entity_poly.pdbx_seq_one_letter_code
_entity_poly.pdbx_strand_id
1 'polypeptide(L)'
;MIDKKTFKLSILIPCFNEKLTIISIIDEVRKSLKKNNFLNYEIVVIDDFSSDGTTQILKNIESDKDISIFYHTQNQGKGSAIQTALKNITGDVVIVQDADLEYDPSDYNKLLLPFFETNADIVYGSRFIGGGKYVRIHFFWHYLANKILTFICNIFINLNLTDMETGYKVFKSSALKSITLIEKSFSFEPEVTIKLAKKKFKFFEV
;
A
#
# COMPACT_ATOMS: atom_id res chain seq x y z
N MET A 1 -1.03 19.80 7.38
CA MET A 1 -0.17 18.73 7.94
C MET A 1 -1.03 17.88 8.85
N ILE A 2 -0.79 16.59 8.91
CA ILE A 2 -1.48 15.66 9.82
C ILE A 2 -0.79 15.73 11.18
N ASP A 3 -1.57 15.76 12.27
CA ASP A 3 -0.99 15.71 13.62
C ASP A 3 -0.59 14.28 13.97
N LYS A 4 0.71 14.04 14.15
CA LYS A 4 1.28 12.72 14.46
C LYS A 4 0.70 12.09 15.74
N LYS A 5 0.16 12.89 16.66
CA LYS A 5 -0.37 12.40 17.96
C LYS A 5 -1.79 11.84 17.85
N THR A 6 -2.57 12.32 16.90
CA THR A 6 -4.01 12.03 16.81
C THR A 6 -4.41 11.21 15.58
N PHE A 7 -3.52 11.13 14.56
CA PHE A 7 -3.86 10.44 13.34
C PHE A 7 -4.04 8.93 13.54
N LYS A 8 -4.93 8.33 12.76
CA LYS A 8 -5.12 6.89 12.66
C LYS A 8 -4.56 6.37 11.34
N LEU A 9 -3.83 5.26 11.41
CA LEU A 9 -3.24 4.60 10.26
C LEU A 9 -4.04 3.35 9.88
N SER A 10 -4.41 3.21 8.61
CA SER A 10 -4.97 1.96 8.06
C SER A 10 -3.93 1.25 7.21
N ILE A 11 -3.65 0.00 7.52
CA ILE A 11 -2.76 -0.86 6.74
C ILE A 11 -3.65 -1.83 5.94
N LEU A 12 -3.64 -1.70 4.61
CA LEU A 12 -4.37 -2.58 3.69
C LEU A 12 -3.46 -3.69 3.20
N ILE A 13 -3.86 -4.92 3.45
CA ILE A 13 -3.11 -6.11 3.00
C ILE A 13 -4.00 -6.92 2.04
N PRO A 14 -3.90 -6.68 0.72
CA PRO A 14 -4.50 -7.57 -0.25
C PRO A 14 -3.74 -8.90 -0.25
N CYS A 15 -4.47 -10.02 -0.20
CA CYS A 15 -3.89 -11.34 0.00
C CYS A 15 -4.51 -12.35 -0.97
N PHE A 16 -3.68 -13.12 -1.67
CA PHE A 16 -4.10 -14.24 -2.51
C PHE A 16 -3.04 -15.32 -2.55
N ASN A 17 -3.30 -16.48 -1.96
CA ASN A 17 -2.38 -17.62 -1.89
C ASN A 17 -1.03 -17.28 -1.21
N GLU A 18 -1.11 -16.70 -0.01
CA GLU A 18 0.05 -16.25 0.77
C GLU A 18 0.21 -17.03 2.09
N LYS A 19 -0.06 -18.34 2.04
CA LYS A 19 -0.01 -19.24 3.21
C LYS A 19 1.31 -19.14 3.98
N LEU A 20 2.44 -18.97 3.28
CA LEU A 20 3.77 -18.98 3.89
C LEU A 20 4.17 -17.62 4.46
N THR A 21 3.55 -16.54 4.04
CA THR A 21 4.01 -15.16 4.29
C THR A 21 3.03 -14.35 5.13
N ILE A 22 1.73 -14.63 5.06
CA ILE A 22 0.68 -13.77 5.64
C ILE A 22 0.84 -13.51 7.15
N ILE A 23 1.16 -14.51 7.95
CA ILE A 23 1.39 -14.31 9.39
C ILE A 23 2.66 -13.49 9.61
N SER A 24 3.72 -13.81 8.88
CA SER A 24 5.00 -13.11 9.02
C SER A 24 4.85 -11.63 8.71
N ILE A 25 4.14 -11.26 7.63
CA ILE A 25 3.95 -9.84 7.29
C ILE A 25 3.09 -9.12 8.31
N ILE A 26 2.02 -9.73 8.84
CA ILE A 26 1.19 -9.15 9.89
C ILE A 26 2.03 -8.88 11.15
N ASP A 27 2.88 -9.82 11.54
CA ASP A 27 3.77 -9.67 12.70
C ASP A 27 4.83 -8.59 12.48
N GLU A 28 5.42 -8.50 11.28
CA GLU A 28 6.38 -7.43 10.95
C GLU A 28 5.70 -6.06 10.94
N VAL A 29 4.48 -5.95 10.43
CA VAL A 29 3.65 -4.74 10.53
C VAL A 29 3.47 -4.34 11.99
N ARG A 30 3.00 -5.24 12.85
CA ARG A 30 2.80 -4.98 14.29
C ARG A 30 4.09 -4.55 14.99
N LYS A 31 5.21 -5.23 14.69
CA LYS A 31 6.54 -4.87 15.23
C LYS A 31 6.96 -3.46 14.80
N SER A 32 6.80 -3.13 13.52
CA SER A 32 7.13 -1.81 12.99
C SER A 32 6.30 -0.71 13.63
N LEU A 33 4.98 -0.91 13.73
CA LEU A 33 4.08 0.06 14.34
C LEU A 33 4.44 0.32 15.82
N LYS A 34 4.70 -0.74 16.57
CA LYS A 34 5.14 -0.64 17.99
C LYS A 34 6.48 0.08 18.11
N LYS A 35 7.46 -0.26 17.29
CA LYS A 35 8.81 0.35 17.31
C LYS A 35 8.74 1.86 17.03
N ASN A 36 7.85 2.29 16.16
CA ASN A 36 7.70 3.69 15.76
C ASN A 36 6.65 4.47 16.57
N ASN A 37 6.11 3.85 17.64
CA ASN A 37 5.06 4.43 18.51
C ASN A 37 3.80 4.86 17.75
N PHE A 38 3.40 4.13 16.70
CA PHE A 38 2.12 4.30 16.06
C PHE A 38 1.07 3.49 16.84
N LEU A 39 0.36 4.18 17.75
CA LEU A 39 -0.55 3.52 18.69
C LEU A 39 -1.99 3.41 18.17
N ASN A 40 -2.37 4.28 17.25
CA ASN A 40 -3.72 4.31 16.69
C ASN A 40 -3.70 3.80 15.25
N TYR A 41 -3.99 2.52 15.06
CA TYR A 41 -3.97 1.88 13.76
C TYR A 41 -5.04 0.79 13.64
N GLU A 42 -5.25 0.34 12.43
CA GLU A 42 -6.03 -0.84 12.07
C GLU A 42 -5.35 -1.58 10.92
N ILE A 43 -5.42 -2.89 10.93
CA ILE A 43 -4.96 -3.76 9.83
C ILE A 43 -6.20 -4.32 9.15
N VAL A 44 -6.31 -4.12 7.84
CA VAL A 44 -7.44 -4.60 7.04
C VAL A 44 -6.90 -5.56 5.99
N VAL A 45 -7.19 -6.85 6.16
CA VAL A 45 -6.78 -7.92 5.25
C VAL A 45 -7.95 -8.29 4.36
N ILE A 46 -7.70 -8.39 3.06
CA ILE A 46 -8.68 -8.88 2.09
C ILE A 46 -8.14 -10.17 1.48
N ASP A 47 -8.74 -11.29 1.84
CA ASP A 47 -8.47 -12.58 1.20
C ASP A 47 -9.25 -12.69 -0.11
N ASP A 48 -8.54 -12.62 -1.22
CA ASP A 48 -9.11 -12.64 -2.56
C ASP A 48 -9.37 -14.07 -3.07
N PHE A 49 -10.04 -14.87 -2.23
CA PHE A 49 -10.41 -16.26 -2.54
C PHE A 49 -9.19 -17.21 -2.63
N SER A 50 -8.35 -17.21 -1.62
CA SER A 50 -7.19 -18.11 -1.53
C SER A 50 -7.59 -19.58 -1.46
N SER A 51 -6.82 -20.45 -2.13
CA SER A 51 -7.05 -21.90 -2.21
C SER A 51 -5.93 -22.76 -1.59
N ASP A 52 -4.83 -22.13 -1.15
CA ASP A 52 -3.62 -22.82 -0.64
C ASP A 52 -3.65 -23.10 0.87
N GLY A 53 -4.67 -22.64 1.58
CA GLY A 53 -4.81 -22.71 3.03
C GLY A 53 -4.63 -21.37 3.75
N THR A 54 -4.37 -20.27 3.04
CA THR A 54 -4.32 -18.89 3.58
C THR A 54 -5.59 -18.53 4.34
N THR A 55 -6.76 -18.81 3.78
CA THR A 55 -8.06 -18.54 4.41
C THR A 55 -8.20 -19.18 5.79
N GLN A 56 -7.73 -20.43 5.97
CA GLN A 56 -7.78 -21.13 7.26
C GLN A 56 -6.87 -20.47 8.28
N ILE A 57 -5.71 -20.01 7.87
CA ILE A 57 -4.76 -19.29 8.73
C ILE A 57 -5.37 -17.97 9.19
N LEU A 58 -5.97 -17.21 8.28
CA LEU A 58 -6.59 -15.94 8.59
C LEU A 58 -7.76 -16.08 9.58
N LYS A 59 -8.58 -17.12 9.46
CA LYS A 59 -9.67 -17.42 10.42
C LYS A 59 -9.19 -17.61 11.85
N ASN A 60 -7.96 -18.09 12.06
CA ASN A 60 -7.41 -18.29 13.40
C ASN A 60 -7.05 -16.97 14.12
N ILE A 61 -6.86 -15.89 13.38
CA ILE A 61 -6.50 -14.56 13.91
C ILE A 61 -7.64 -13.53 13.76
N GLU A 62 -8.81 -13.94 13.29
CA GLU A 62 -9.95 -13.06 13.03
C GLU A 62 -10.51 -12.39 14.30
N SER A 63 -10.21 -12.93 15.48
CA SER A 63 -10.60 -12.38 16.79
C SER A 63 -9.64 -11.32 17.32
N ASP A 64 -8.53 -11.04 16.66
CA ASP A 64 -7.56 -10.04 17.10
C ASP A 64 -8.17 -8.63 16.95
N LYS A 65 -8.03 -7.80 17.99
CA LYS A 65 -8.72 -6.50 18.09
C LYS A 65 -8.23 -5.46 17.09
N ASP A 66 -7.01 -5.61 16.59
CA ASP A 66 -6.34 -4.67 15.68
C ASP A 66 -6.48 -5.05 14.20
N ILE A 67 -7.12 -6.19 13.90
CA ILE A 67 -7.26 -6.72 12.56
C ILE A 67 -8.72 -6.89 12.17
N SER A 68 -9.04 -6.59 10.91
CA SER A 68 -10.32 -6.89 10.28
C SER A 68 -10.06 -7.66 8.99
N ILE A 69 -10.72 -8.79 8.81
CA ILE A 69 -10.50 -9.67 7.66
C ILE A 69 -11.79 -9.79 6.85
N PHE A 70 -11.67 -9.62 5.55
CA PHE A 70 -12.78 -9.77 4.60
C PHE A 70 -12.41 -10.80 3.55
N TYR A 71 -13.37 -11.61 3.15
CA TYR A 71 -13.20 -12.72 2.22
C TYR A 71 -14.00 -12.48 0.95
N HIS A 72 -13.35 -12.55 -0.21
CA HIS A 72 -14.06 -12.59 -1.48
C HIS A 72 -14.60 -14.00 -1.77
N THR A 73 -15.69 -14.08 -2.50
CA THR A 73 -16.31 -15.35 -2.90
C THR A 73 -15.74 -15.94 -4.19
N GLN A 74 -14.89 -15.15 -4.88
CA GLN A 74 -14.12 -15.55 -6.06
C GLN A 74 -12.92 -14.62 -6.18
N ASN A 75 -11.85 -15.05 -6.87
CA ASN A 75 -10.72 -14.18 -7.15
C ASN A 75 -11.14 -13.00 -8.04
N GLN A 76 -10.91 -11.79 -7.58
CA GLN A 76 -11.29 -10.55 -8.24
C GLN A 76 -10.09 -9.65 -8.55
N GLY A 77 -8.91 -10.00 -8.06
CA GLY A 77 -7.65 -9.29 -8.25
C GLY A 77 -7.35 -8.21 -7.21
N LYS A 78 -6.07 -7.79 -7.15
CA LYS A 78 -5.52 -6.84 -6.17
C LYS A 78 -6.31 -5.54 -6.09
N GLY A 79 -6.67 -4.94 -7.23
CA GLY A 79 -7.44 -3.70 -7.27
C GLY A 79 -8.82 -3.85 -6.63
N SER A 80 -9.50 -4.99 -6.82
CA SER A 80 -10.78 -5.27 -6.16
C SER A 80 -10.63 -5.46 -4.65
N ALA A 81 -9.55 -6.11 -4.21
CA ALA A 81 -9.24 -6.26 -2.79
C ALA A 81 -9.03 -4.89 -2.14
N ILE A 82 -8.28 -4.00 -2.79
CA ILE A 82 -8.10 -2.61 -2.32
C ILE A 82 -9.43 -1.86 -2.27
N GLN A 83 -10.27 -1.97 -3.30
CA GLN A 83 -11.60 -1.34 -3.31
C GLN A 83 -12.49 -1.83 -2.16
N THR A 84 -12.43 -3.12 -1.85
CA THR A 84 -13.15 -3.70 -0.70
C THR A 84 -12.61 -3.16 0.62
N ALA A 85 -11.28 -3.09 0.76
CA ALA A 85 -10.64 -2.54 1.95
C ALA A 85 -11.02 -1.07 2.16
N LEU A 86 -11.02 -0.24 1.10
CA LEU A 86 -11.35 1.19 1.18
C LEU A 86 -12.73 1.51 1.75
N LYS A 87 -13.69 0.59 1.62
CA LYS A 87 -15.03 0.74 2.19
C LYS A 87 -15.05 0.52 3.71
N ASN A 88 -14.01 -0.12 4.24
CA ASN A 88 -13.97 -0.61 5.62
C ASN A 88 -12.92 0.10 6.48
N ILE A 89 -12.07 0.95 5.91
CA ILE A 89 -11.06 1.71 6.64
C ILE A 89 -11.62 2.98 7.27
N THR A 90 -11.05 3.33 8.42
CA THR A 90 -11.42 4.52 9.19
C THR A 90 -10.22 5.45 9.45
N GLY A 91 -9.01 5.06 9.06
CA GLY A 91 -7.79 5.85 9.28
C GLY A 91 -7.68 7.09 8.39
N ASP A 92 -6.88 8.04 8.84
CA ASP A 92 -6.58 9.29 8.13
C ASP A 92 -5.59 9.07 6.98
N VAL A 93 -4.67 8.12 7.17
CA VAL A 93 -3.65 7.71 6.20
C VAL A 93 -3.77 6.21 5.95
N VAL A 94 -3.55 5.83 4.71
CA VAL A 94 -3.65 4.45 4.23
C VAL A 94 -2.33 4.02 3.64
N ILE A 95 -1.78 2.90 4.13
CA ILE A 95 -0.66 2.20 3.51
C ILE A 95 -1.18 0.95 2.81
N VAL A 96 -0.77 0.72 1.57
CA VAL A 96 -0.92 -0.57 0.90
C VAL A 96 0.34 -1.40 1.19
N GLN A 97 0.16 -2.56 1.78
CA GLN A 97 1.20 -3.51 2.14
C GLN A 97 0.96 -4.83 1.40
N ASP A 98 1.84 -5.20 0.50
CA ASP A 98 1.78 -6.50 -0.16
C ASP A 98 2.13 -7.63 0.85
N ALA A 99 1.50 -8.80 0.67
CA ALA A 99 1.60 -9.91 1.62
C ALA A 99 2.84 -10.81 1.41
N ASP A 100 3.61 -10.58 0.33
CA ASP A 100 4.70 -11.43 -0.18
C ASP A 100 6.08 -11.18 0.46
N LEU A 101 6.17 -10.29 1.47
CA LEU A 101 7.42 -9.88 2.14
C LEU A 101 8.42 -9.13 1.23
N GLU A 102 8.04 -8.71 0.02
CA GLU A 102 8.94 -7.91 -0.83
C GLU A 102 9.19 -6.50 -0.28
N TYR A 103 8.24 -5.95 0.47
CA TYR A 103 8.30 -4.63 1.08
C TYR A 103 8.38 -4.73 2.60
N ASP A 104 9.41 -4.12 3.18
CA ASP A 104 9.69 -4.18 4.63
C ASP A 104 8.90 -3.11 5.40
N PRO A 105 8.02 -3.51 6.35
CA PRO A 105 7.30 -2.55 7.19
C PRO A 105 8.19 -1.63 8.03
N SER A 106 9.47 -1.92 8.20
CA SER A 106 10.42 -1.02 8.87
C SER A 106 10.56 0.34 8.16
N ASP A 107 10.22 0.42 6.88
CA ASP A 107 10.22 1.66 6.09
C ASP A 107 9.01 2.57 6.33
N TYR A 108 8.00 2.14 7.11
CA TYR A 108 6.79 2.93 7.38
C TYR A 108 7.10 4.34 7.90
N ASN A 109 8.13 4.48 8.76
CA ASN A 109 8.49 5.79 9.28
C ASN A 109 8.92 6.75 8.15
N LYS A 110 9.70 6.27 7.16
CA LYS A 110 10.12 7.07 6.01
C LYS A 110 8.92 7.45 5.14
N LEU A 111 8.03 6.48 4.87
CA LEU A 111 6.83 6.68 4.06
C LEU A 111 5.84 7.66 4.69
N LEU A 112 5.75 7.69 6.01
CA LEU A 112 4.80 8.54 6.74
C LEU A 112 5.34 9.94 7.04
N LEU A 113 6.68 10.11 7.07
CA LEU A 113 7.32 11.39 7.42
C LEU A 113 6.81 12.58 6.59
N PRO A 114 6.65 12.47 5.25
CA PRO A 114 6.16 13.58 4.44
C PRO A 114 4.75 14.09 4.81
N PHE A 115 3.89 13.23 5.37
CA PHE A 115 2.56 13.65 5.83
C PHE A 115 2.61 14.54 7.06
N PHE A 116 3.65 14.40 7.89
CA PHE A 116 3.83 15.19 9.11
C PHE A 116 4.65 16.45 8.88
N GLU A 117 5.68 16.38 8.05
CA GLU A 117 6.64 17.47 7.85
C GLU A 117 6.31 18.37 6.68
N THR A 118 5.58 17.83 5.70
CA THR A 118 5.16 18.57 4.51
C THR A 118 3.63 18.58 4.41
N ASN A 119 3.10 19.01 3.30
CA ASN A 119 1.68 18.88 3.00
C ASN A 119 1.47 17.81 1.93
N ALA A 120 2.10 16.63 2.10
CA ALA A 120 1.94 15.48 1.21
C ALA A 120 0.51 14.95 1.28
N ASP A 121 -0.06 14.60 0.12
CA ASP A 121 -1.32 13.88 0.03
C ASP A 121 -1.09 12.41 -0.35
N ILE A 122 0.02 12.15 -1.07
CA ILE A 122 0.42 10.84 -1.57
C ILE A 122 1.93 10.70 -1.43
N VAL A 123 2.38 9.54 -0.98
CA VAL A 123 3.81 9.20 -0.87
C VAL A 123 4.04 7.82 -1.49
N TYR A 124 4.99 7.74 -2.42
CA TYR A 124 5.45 6.51 -3.02
C TYR A 124 6.83 6.13 -2.47
N GLY A 125 6.99 4.88 -2.07
CA GLY A 125 8.29 4.30 -1.75
C GLY A 125 8.96 3.81 -3.02
N SER A 126 9.79 4.66 -3.63
CA SER A 126 10.46 4.31 -4.88
C SER A 126 11.59 3.31 -4.67
N ARG A 127 11.61 2.26 -5.47
CA ARG A 127 12.71 1.27 -5.49
C ARG A 127 13.98 1.82 -6.13
N PHE A 128 13.92 3.01 -6.74
CA PHE A 128 15.00 3.60 -7.54
C PHE A 128 15.56 4.90 -6.93
N ILE A 129 14.92 5.45 -5.90
CA ILE A 129 15.48 6.54 -5.12
C ILE A 129 16.36 5.92 -4.05
N GLY A 130 17.67 6.00 -4.26
CA GLY A 130 18.65 5.43 -3.33
C GLY A 130 18.71 6.19 -2.00
N GLY A 131 18.88 5.47 -0.90
CA GLY A 131 19.00 6.01 0.46
C GLY A 131 19.09 4.91 1.51
N GLY A 132 18.89 3.66 1.13
CA GLY A 132 19.08 2.50 1.99
C GLY A 132 20.55 2.06 2.07
N LYS A 133 20.93 1.42 3.19
CA LYS A 133 22.25 0.79 3.35
C LYS A 133 22.52 -0.26 2.26
N TYR A 134 21.46 -0.88 1.72
CA TYR A 134 21.47 -1.84 0.63
C TYR A 134 20.34 -1.52 -0.34
N VAL A 135 20.60 -1.71 -1.63
CA VAL A 135 19.61 -1.53 -2.70
C VAL A 135 19.41 -2.88 -3.39
N ARG A 136 18.17 -3.34 -3.49
CA ARG A 136 17.83 -4.55 -4.24
C ARG A 136 18.08 -4.31 -5.74
N ILE A 137 18.84 -5.20 -6.38
CA ILE A 137 19.07 -5.16 -7.82
C ILE A 137 17.91 -5.89 -8.50
N HIS A 138 17.23 -5.20 -9.39
CA HIS A 138 16.13 -5.75 -10.19
C HIS A 138 16.63 -6.38 -11.49
N PHE A 139 15.88 -7.32 -12.02
CA PHE A 139 16.14 -7.84 -13.36
C PHE A 139 16.06 -6.72 -14.40
N PHE A 140 17.01 -6.69 -15.33
CA PHE A 140 17.14 -5.62 -16.31
C PHE A 140 15.85 -5.34 -17.09
N TRP A 141 15.18 -6.37 -17.58
CA TRP A 141 13.95 -6.21 -18.36
C TRP A 141 12.76 -5.69 -17.52
N HIS A 142 12.64 -6.11 -16.28
CA HIS A 142 11.64 -5.57 -15.37
C HIS A 142 11.91 -4.10 -15.04
N TYR A 143 13.17 -3.74 -14.81
CA TYR A 143 13.58 -2.35 -14.62
C TYR A 143 13.24 -1.50 -15.84
N LEU A 144 13.59 -1.96 -17.03
CA LEU A 144 13.36 -1.24 -18.30
C LEU A 144 11.85 -1.06 -18.56
N ALA A 145 11.05 -2.12 -18.38
CA ALA A 145 9.60 -2.06 -18.54
C ALA A 145 8.99 -1.04 -17.58
N ASN A 146 9.37 -1.07 -16.29
CA ASN A 146 8.90 -0.09 -15.30
C ASN A 146 9.29 1.34 -15.72
N LYS A 147 10.53 1.58 -16.16
CA LYS A 147 10.97 2.91 -16.60
C LYS A 147 10.15 3.43 -17.78
N ILE A 148 9.85 2.58 -18.75
CA ILE A 148 9.01 2.94 -19.90
C ILE A 148 7.58 3.28 -19.44
N LEU A 149 6.96 2.43 -18.62
CA LEU A 149 5.61 2.66 -18.11
C LEU A 149 5.54 3.93 -17.27
N THR A 150 6.51 4.14 -16.37
CA THR A 150 6.60 5.36 -15.56
C THR A 150 6.79 6.59 -16.42
N PHE A 151 7.65 6.54 -17.45
CA PHE A 151 7.87 7.65 -18.39
C PHE A 151 6.58 8.02 -19.13
N ILE A 152 5.89 7.02 -19.69
CA ILE A 152 4.60 7.24 -20.38
C ILE A 152 3.59 7.86 -19.41
N CYS A 153 3.45 7.32 -18.20
CA CYS A 153 2.56 7.84 -17.18
C CYS A 153 2.88 9.32 -16.89
N ASN A 154 4.14 9.65 -16.65
CA ASN A 154 4.61 11.00 -16.37
C ASN A 154 4.22 12.02 -17.44
N ILE A 155 4.29 11.65 -18.73
CA ILE A 155 3.83 12.50 -19.84
C ILE A 155 2.33 12.84 -19.69
N PHE A 156 1.49 11.84 -19.38
CA PHE A 156 0.05 12.05 -19.30
C PHE A 156 -0.40 12.79 -18.04
N ILE A 157 0.35 12.70 -16.95
CA ILE A 157 -0.03 13.31 -15.66
C ILE A 157 0.77 14.56 -15.33
N ASN A 158 1.80 14.89 -16.14
CA ASN A 158 2.73 16.01 -15.91
C ASN A 158 3.38 15.97 -14.51
N LEU A 159 3.85 14.79 -14.10
CA LEU A 159 4.66 14.57 -12.90
C LEU A 159 6.02 13.99 -13.30
N ASN A 160 6.95 13.94 -12.35
CA ASN A 160 8.26 13.34 -12.55
C ASN A 160 8.49 12.22 -11.53
N LEU A 161 7.63 11.20 -11.56
CA LEU A 161 7.78 10.00 -10.74
C LEU A 161 8.96 9.18 -11.23
N THR A 162 9.63 8.49 -10.31
CA THR A 162 10.74 7.58 -10.61
C THR A 162 10.29 6.12 -10.67
N ASP A 163 9.19 5.78 -9.96
CA ASP A 163 8.66 4.41 -9.84
C ASP A 163 7.13 4.39 -9.66
N MET A 164 6.39 4.45 -10.77
CA MET A 164 4.92 4.40 -10.73
C MET A 164 4.39 3.03 -10.30
N GLU A 165 5.10 1.95 -10.62
CA GLU A 165 4.71 0.57 -10.34
C GLU A 165 5.11 0.08 -8.94
N THR A 166 5.64 0.96 -8.07
CA THR A 166 5.98 0.55 -6.70
C THR A 166 4.76 0.00 -5.96
N GLY A 167 4.91 -1.06 -5.18
CA GLY A 167 3.86 -1.56 -4.27
C GLY A 167 3.68 -0.66 -3.06
N TYR A 168 4.74 0.02 -2.59
CA TYR A 168 4.62 0.95 -1.48
C TYR A 168 3.97 2.27 -1.88
N LYS A 169 2.66 2.31 -1.71
CA LYS A 169 1.85 3.52 -1.91
C LYS A 169 1.14 3.90 -0.63
N VAL A 170 1.29 5.15 -0.24
CA VAL A 170 0.67 5.73 0.95
C VAL A 170 -0.17 6.92 0.55
N PHE A 171 -1.37 7.02 1.10
CA PHE A 171 -2.35 8.02 0.71
C PHE A 171 -3.00 8.65 1.94
N LYS A 172 -3.33 9.94 1.87
CA LYS A 172 -4.43 10.44 2.70
C LYS A 172 -5.71 9.71 2.33
N SER A 173 -6.45 9.22 3.30
CA SER A 173 -7.74 8.53 3.06
C SER A 173 -8.71 9.39 2.28
N SER A 174 -8.74 10.69 2.56
CA SER A 174 -9.59 11.65 1.84
C SER A 174 -9.23 11.76 0.36
N ALA A 175 -7.94 11.72 0.01
CA ALA A 175 -7.49 11.72 -1.37
C ALA A 175 -7.93 10.44 -2.09
N LEU A 176 -7.64 9.28 -1.50
CA LEU A 176 -7.97 7.98 -2.11
C LEU A 176 -9.49 7.76 -2.24
N LYS A 177 -10.27 8.14 -1.22
CA LYS A 177 -11.74 8.08 -1.24
C LYS A 177 -12.38 9.09 -2.20
N SER A 178 -11.64 10.11 -2.67
CA SER A 178 -12.15 11.10 -3.61
C SER A 178 -12.25 10.60 -5.06
N ILE A 179 -11.64 9.46 -5.37
CA ILE A 179 -11.64 8.84 -6.70
C ILE A 179 -12.43 7.53 -6.68
N THR A 180 -13.00 7.18 -7.82
CA THR A 180 -13.61 5.86 -8.03
C THR A 180 -12.59 4.98 -8.74
N LEU A 181 -12.19 3.88 -8.11
CA LEU A 181 -11.33 2.86 -8.72
C LEU A 181 -12.20 1.86 -9.48
N ILE A 182 -11.77 1.48 -10.67
CA ILE A 182 -12.49 0.59 -11.60
C ILE A 182 -11.67 -0.66 -11.88
N GLU A 183 -10.33 -0.49 -11.96
CA GLU A 183 -9.43 -1.58 -12.30
C GLU A 183 -9.37 -2.62 -11.17
N LYS A 184 -9.45 -3.88 -11.57
CA LYS A 184 -9.54 -5.01 -10.63
C LYS A 184 -8.21 -5.69 -10.37
N SER A 185 -7.27 -5.62 -11.32
CA SER A 185 -5.97 -6.28 -11.26
C SER A 185 -4.83 -5.32 -10.92
N PHE A 186 -3.62 -5.60 -11.40
CA PHE A 186 -2.44 -4.75 -11.25
C PHE A 186 -2.54 -3.39 -11.97
N SER A 187 -3.48 -3.22 -12.89
CA SER A 187 -3.78 -1.90 -13.50
C SER A 187 -4.27 -0.86 -12.47
N PHE A 188 -4.46 -1.25 -11.21
CA PHE A 188 -4.71 -0.35 -10.09
C PHE A 188 -3.60 0.70 -9.92
N GLU A 189 -2.32 0.32 -10.06
CA GLU A 189 -1.19 1.22 -9.85
C GLU A 189 -1.20 2.43 -10.80
N PRO A 190 -1.29 2.26 -12.13
CA PRO A 190 -1.43 3.40 -13.04
C PRO A 190 -2.79 4.11 -12.86
N GLU A 191 -3.88 3.40 -12.60
CA GLU A 191 -5.19 4.02 -12.44
C GLU A 191 -5.21 5.01 -11.27
N VAL A 192 -4.78 4.58 -10.08
CA VAL A 192 -4.77 5.42 -8.87
C VAL A 192 -3.86 6.63 -9.06
N THR A 193 -2.69 6.42 -9.67
CA THR A 193 -1.72 7.47 -9.94
C THR A 193 -2.30 8.54 -10.87
N ILE A 194 -2.87 8.13 -12.00
CA ILE A 194 -3.44 9.04 -13.00
C ILE A 194 -4.64 9.81 -12.41
N LYS A 195 -5.54 9.12 -11.72
CA LYS A 195 -6.75 9.77 -11.17
C LYS A 195 -6.43 10.80 -10.08
N LEU A 196 -5.46 10.49 -9.20
CA LEU A 196 -5.05 11.41 -8.16
C LEU A 196 -4.23 12.59 -8.70
N ALA A 197 -3.35 12.35 -9.68
CA ALA A 197 -2.60 13.41 -10.33
C ALA A 197 -3.52 14.41 -11.05
N LYS A 198 -4.57 13.93 -11.77
CA LYS A 198 -5.57 14.80 -12.41
C LYS A 198 -6.33 15.67 -11.42
N LYS A 199 -6.46 15.25 -10.16
CA LYS A 199 -7.03 16.06 -9.07
C LYS A 199 -6.04 17.01 -8.41
N LYS A 200 -4.78 17.05 -8.90
CA LYS A 200 -3.71 17.95 -8.44
C LYS A 200 -3.31 17.71 -6.98
N PHE A 201 -3.44 16.49 -6.49
CA PHE A 201 -2.87 16.11 -5.20
C PHE A 201 -1.35 16.17 -5.23
N LYS A 202 -0.74 16.39 -4.06
CA LYS A 202 0.71 16.54 -3.91
C LYS A 202 1.36 15.18 -3.69
N PHE A 203 2.14 14.76 -4.68
CA PHE A 203 2.94 13.54 -4.65
C PHE A 203 4.33 13.80 -4.08
N PHE A 204 4.83 12.85 -3.32
CA PHE A 204 6.20 12.75 -2.85
C PHE A 204 6.72 11.34 -3.11
N GLU A 205 8.02 11.20 -3.29
CA GLU A 205 8.71 9.91 -3.33
C GLU A 205 9.82 9.89 -2.25
N VAL A 206 9.99 8.72 -1.65
CA VAL A 206 11.03 8.45 -0.63
C VAL A 206 11.76 7.15 -0.96
#